data_c24930869dcb7e6e7c218a7ca7e728e8
#
_entry.id   c24930869dcb7e6e7c218a7ca7e728e8
#
_cell.length_a   1.000
_cell.length_b   1.000
_cell.length_c   1.000
_cell.angle_alpha   90.00
_cell.angle_beta   90.00
_cell.angle_gamma   90.00
#
_symmetry.space_group_name_H-M   'P 1'
#
loop_
_entity.id
_entity.type
_entity.pdbx_description
1 polymer ?
#
loop_
_entity_poly.entity_id
_entity_poly.type
_entity_poly.pdbx_seq_one_letter_code
_entity_poly.pdbx_strand_id
1 'polypeptide(L)'
;MTSQRTPHVTLFGNLGADPETRTLPGRTITREVYDPIIDETLTREFTTKDRELRTASLAVNGKDEHGEDFTRWIRLVDFNEHLTTYRKGDRIKVRGYFKTRQYTQDGETKTIKEFVVTAADLQTMRIREQAA
;
A
#
# COMPACT_ATOMS: atom_id res chain seq x y z
N MET A 1 2.52 29.12 1.27
CA MET A 1 2.60 27.93 0.43
C MET A 1 2.00 26.73 1.13
N THR A 2 0.89 26.30 0.62
CA THR A 2 0.17 25.18 1.21
C THR A 2 0.76 23.86 0.71
N SER A 3 1.28 23.06 1.61
CA SER A 3 1.65 21.71 1.27
C SER A 3 0.37 20.92 0.95
N GLN A 4 0.29 20.39 -0.24
CA GLN A 4 -0.80 19.53 -0.61
C GLN A 4 -0.60 18.17 0.06
N ARG A 5 -1.42 17.90 1.05
CA ARG A 5 -1.47 16.57 1.63
C ARG A 5 -2.37 15.70 0.79
N THR A 6 -1.90 14.51 0.47
CA THR A 6 -2.76 13.50 -0.13
C THR A 6 -3.87 13.16 0.85
N PRO A 7 -5.14 13.32 0.45
CA PRO A 7 -6.24 13.05 1.37
C PRO A 7 -6.31 11.57 1.72
N HIS A 8 -6.57 11.29 2.99
CA HIS A 8 -6.86 9.94 3.45
C HIS A 8 -8.32 9.59 3.18
N VAL A 9 -8.53 8.41 2.68
CA VAL A 9 -9.85 7.88 2.35
C VAL A 9 -10.07 6.57 3.09
N THR A 10 -11.32 6.26 3.32
CA THR A 10 -11.72 4.97 3.91
C THR A 10 -12.44 4.15 2.87
N LEU A 11 -12.02 2.90 2.70
CA LEU A 11 -12.64 1.95 1.79
C LEU A 11 -13.14 0.73 2.56
N PHE A 12 -14.27 0.21 2.10
CA PHE A 12 -14.86 -1.02 2.61
C PHE A 12 -14.93 -2.03 1.48
N GLY A 13 -14.54 -3.25 1.73
CA GLY A 13 -14.61 -4.28 0.71
C GLY A 13 -14.17 -5.64 1.20
N ASN A 14 -14.17 -6.59 0.28
CA ASN A 14 -13.77 -7.97 0.56
C ASN A 14 -12.44 -8.27 -0.11
N LEU A 15 -11.57 -8.99 0.60
CA LEU A 15 -10.32 -9.46 0.02
C LEU A 15 -10.57 -10.56 -1.01
N GLY A 16 -10.00 -10.41 -2.19
CA GLY A 16 -10.13 -11.40 -3.26
C GLY A 16 -9.16 -12.57 -3.14
N ALA A 17 -8.12 -12.40 -2.34
CA ALA A 17 -7.12 -13.42 -2.07
C ALA A 17 -6.43 -13.10 -0.75
N ASP A 18 -5.66 -14.06 -0.22
CA ASP A 18 -4.82 -13.80 0.95
C ASP A 18 -3.76 -12.75 0.58
N PRO A 19 -3.44 -11.83 1.51
CA PRO A 19 -2.37 -10.87 1.28
C PRO A 19 -1.03 -11.55 1.00
N GLU A 20 -0.33 -11.09 -0.02
CA GLU A 20 0.98 -11.61 -0.38
C GLU A 20 2.08 -10.73 0.19
N THR A 21 3.09 -11.37 0.77
CA THR A 21 4.26 -10.68 1.27
C THR A 21 5.34 -10.65 0.21
N ARG A 22 5.93 -9.47 -0.01
CA ARG A 22 7.05 -9.28 -0.90
C ARG A 22 8.18 -8.58 -0.16
N THR A 23 9.40 -8.95 -0.48
CA THR A 23 10.59 -8.27 0.05
C THR A 23 11.13 -7.33 -1.01
N LEU A 24 11.24 -6.05 -0.63
CA LEU A 24 11.92 -5.07 -1.45
C LEU A 24 13.40 -5.04 -1.03
N PRO A 25 14.32 -5.32 -1.95
CA PRO A 25 15.73 -5.28 -1.60
C PRO A 25 16.19 -3.89 -1.22
N GLY A 26 17.10 -3.80 -0.27
CA GLY A 26 17.76 -2.57 0.08
C GLY A 26 18.53 -2.02 -1.10
N ARG A 27 18.69 -0.71 -1.12
CA ARG A 27 19.42 0.00 -2.18
C ARG A 27 20.61 0.74 -1.59
N THR A 28 21.65 0.86 -2.40
CA THR A 28 22.74 1.77 -2.10
C THR A 28 22.40 3.11 -2.72
N ILE A 29 22.34 4.15 -1.90
CA ILE A 29 22.11 5.53 -2.36
C ILE A 29 23.32 6.36 -2.03
N THR A 30 23.66 7.26 -2.96
CA THR A 30 24.75 8.21 -2.82
C THR A 30 24.19 9.56 -2.47
N ARG A 31 24.71 10.18 -1.41
CA ARG A 31 24.29 11.52 -0.97
C ARG A 31 25.52 12.39 -0.73
N GLU A 32 25.34 13.67 -1.00
CA GLU A 32 26.31 14.68 -0.61
C GLU A 32 26.05 15.10 0.83
N VAL A 33 27.08 15.02 1.67
CA VAL A 33 27.02 15.38 3.07
C VAL A 33 28.09 16.43 3.36
N TYR A 34 27.66 17.56 3.90
CA TYR A 34 28.59 18.60 4.31
C TYR A 34 29.29 18.21 5.62
N ASP A 35 30.61 18.26 5.61
CA ASP A 35 31.42 18.03 6.81
C ASP A 35 31.94 19.37 7.32
N PRO A 36 31.43 19.86 8.46
CA PRO A 36 31.87 21.16 9.00
C PRO A 36 33.29 21.18 9.52
N ILE A 37 33.86 20.02 9.83
CA ILE A 37 35.22 19.96 10.34
C ILE A 37 36.25 20.29 9.27
N ILE A 38 36.04 19.79 8.06
CA ILE A 38 36.93 20.04 6.93
C ILE A 38 36.39 21.08 5.95
N ASP A 39 35.19 21.60 6.23
CA ASP A 39 34.49 22.58 5.37
C ASP A 39 34.40 22.13 3.91
N GLU A 40 34.07 20.87 3.72
CA GLU A 40 33.89 20.27 2.40
C GLU A 40 32.63 19.43 2.33
N THR A 41 32.04 19.36 1.15
CA THR A 41 30.94 18.44 0.85
C THR A 41 31.53 17.13 0.35
N LEU A 42 31.20 16.06 1.04
CA LEU A 42 31.65 14.71 0.70
C LEU A 42 30.51 13.90 0.14
N THR A 43 30.84 13.04 -0.80
CA THR A 43 29.89 12.05 -1.31
C THR A 43 29.97 10.80 -0.44
N ARG A 44 28.84 10.38 0.12
CA ARG A 44 28.78 9.18 0.96
C ARG A 44 27.73 8.21 0.42
N GLU A 45 28.04 6.93 0.55
CA GLU A 45 27.12 5.87 0.21
C GLU A 45 26.39 5.38 1.46
N PHE A 46 25.06 5.23 1.32
CA PHE A 46 24.21 4.67 2.36
C PHE A 46 23.47 3.47 1.78
N THR A 47 23.45 2.39 2.53
CA THR A 47 22.67 1.21 2.14
C THR A 47 21.41 1.15 2.99
N THR A 48 20.26 1.13 2.32
CA THR A 48 18.98 0.94 2.99
C THR A 48 18.75 -0.54 3.26
N LYS A 49 18.02 -0.83 4.33
CA LYS A 49 17.66 -2.22 4.66
C LYS A 49 16.57 -2.73 3.73
N ASP A 50 16.51 -4.05 3.58
CA ASP A 50 15.38 -4.70 2.92
C ASP A 50 14.09 -4.35 3.67
N ARG A 51 13.03 -4.13 2.92
CA ARG A 51 11.70 -3.83 3.47
C ARG A 51 10.72 -4.88 3.00
N GLU A 52 9.84 -5.28 3.89
CA GLU A 52 8.72 -6.13 3.54
C GLU A 52 7.49 -5.28 3.26
N LEU A 53 6.75 -5.67 2.25
CA LEU A 53 5.45 -5.09 1.97
C LEU A 53 4.46 -6.22 1.69
N ARG A 54 3.21 -5.94 1.95
CA ARG A 54 2.11 -6.85 1.61
C ARG A 54 1.23 -6.21 0.56
N THR A 55 0.80 -7.02 -0.38
CA THR A 55 -0.13 -6.59 -1.42
C THR A 55 -1.39 -7.44 -1.35
N ALA A 56 -2.51 -6.83 -1.63
CA ALA A 56 -3.79 -7.52 -1.67
C ALA A 56 -4.72 -6.84 -2.66
N SER A 57 -5.74 -7.55 -3.12
CA SER A 57 -6.79 -6.99 -3.96
C SER A 57 -8.07 -6.87 -3.15
N LEU A 58 -8.64 -5.68 -3.12
CA LEU A 58 -9.88 -5.39 -2.40
C LEU A 58 -11.00 -5.17 -3.41
N ALA A 59 -12.06 -5.95 -3.27
CA ALA A 59 -13.28 -5.78 -4.08
C ALA A 59 -14.20 -4.79 -3.37
N VAL A 60 -14.31 -3.60 -3.94
CA VAL A 60 -15.22 -2.56 -3.43
C VAL A 60 -16.46 -2.54 -4.29
N ASN A 61 -17.58 -2.85 -3.68
CA ASN A 61 -18.87 -2.84 -4.36
C ASN A 61 -19.55 -1.49 -4.20
N GLY A 62 -20.21 -1.06 -5.25
CA GLY A 62 -20.96 0.19 -5.25
C GLY A 62 -22.07 0.16 -6.26
N LYS A 63 -22.77 1.28 -6.38
CA LYS A 63 -23.80 1.47 -7.38
C LYS A 63 -23.44 2.66 -8.26
N ASP A 64 -23.67 2.52 -9.56
CA ASP A 64 -23.44 3.59 -10.52
C ASP A 64 -24.60 4.59 -10.55
N GLU A 65 -24.54 5.54 -11.47
CA GLU A 65 -25.57 6.57 -11.64
C GLU A 65 -26.94 6.00 -11.99
N HIS A 66 -26.97 4.81 -12.56
CA HIS A 66 -28.20 4.14 -12.98
C HIS A 66 -28.72 3.14 -11.95
N GLY A 67 -28.09 3.08 -10.78
CA GLY A 67 -28.45 2.15 -9.72
C GLY A 67 -27.98 0.72 -9.96
N GLU A 68 -27.15 0.49 -10.95
CA GLU A 68 -26.58 -0.82 -11.23
C GLU A 68 -25.37 -1.10 -10.35
N ASP A 69 -25.27 -2.33 -9.87
CA ASP A 69 -24.16 -2.75 -9.04
C ASP A 69 -22.87 -2.85 -9.85
N PHE A 70 -21.77 -2.38 -9.29
CA PHE A 70 -20.45 -2.56 -9.88
C PHE A 70 -19.46 -3.00 -8.81
N THR A 71 -18.40 -3.67 -9.24
CA THR A 71 -17.28 -4.05 -8.39
C THR A 71 -16.01 -3.42 -8.93
N ARG A 72 -15.30 -2.72 -8.08
CA ARG A 72 -14.01 -2.14 -8.42
C ARG A 72 -12.93 -2.86 -7.62
N TRP A 73 -11.93 -3.35 -8.32
CA TRP A 73 -10.79 -4.00 -7.68
C TRP A 73 -9.71 -2.96 -7.39
N ILE A 74 -9.32 -2.87 -6.14
CA ILE A 74 -8.33 -1.91 -5.69
C ILE A 74 -7.12 -2.67 -5.18
N ARG A 75 -5.95 -2.30 -5.69
CA ARG A 75 -4.69 -2.87 -5.23
C ARG A 75 -4.27 -2.18 -3.93
N LEU A 76 -4.20 -2.96 -2.86
CA LEU A 76 -3.73 -2.50 -1.56
C LEU A 76 -2.24 -2.76 -1.44
N VAL A 77 -1.53 -1.80 -0.85
CA VAL A 77 -0.11 -1.91 -0.51
C VAL A 77 0.04 -1.57 0.96
N ASP A 78 0.64 -2.48 1.71
CA ASP A 78 0.80 -2.35 3.16
C ASP A 78 2.28 -2.49 3.54
N PHE A 79 2.85 -1.42 4.07
CA PHE A 79 4.24 -1.39 4.54
C PHE A 79 4.38 -1.63 6.04
N ASN A 80 3.27 -1.73 6.79
CA ASN A 80 3.28 -1.70 8.24
C ASN A 80 2.53 -2.86 8.92
N GLU A 81 2.38 -3.98 8.23
CA GLU A 81 1.77 -5.20 8.77
C GLU A 81 0.29 -5.08 9.15
N HIS A 82 -0.42 -4.11 8.59
CA HIS A 82 -1.86 -3.94 8.85
C HIS A 82 -2.70 -5.09 8.27
N LEU A 83 -2.24 -5.73 7.21
CA LEU A 83 -2.97 -6.80 6.52
C LEU A 83 -2.55 -8.21 6.90
N THR A 84 -1.70 -8.37 7.91
CA THR A 84 -1.07 -9.66 8.26
C THR A 84 -2.07 -10.73 8.67
N THR A 85 -3.15 -10.35 9.32
CA THR A 85 -4.10 -11.30 9.92
C THR A 85 -5.34 -11.56 9.06
N TYR A 86 -5.47 -10.87 7.94
CA TYR A 86 -6.64 -10.98 7.08
C TYR A 86 -6.45 -12.06 6.03
N ARG A 87 -7.57 -12.60 5.56
CA ARG A 87 -7.59 -13.72 4.61
C ARG A 87 -8.58 -13.44 3.49
N LYS A 88 -8.45 -14.21 2.43
CA LYS A 88 -9.41 -14.20 1.32
C LYS A 88 -10.84 -14.28 1.86
N GLY A 89 -11.70 -13.45 1.35
CA GLY A 89 -13.12 -13.38 1.72
C GLY A 89 -13.42 -12.50 2.92
N ASP A 90 -12.41 -12.07 3.67
CA ASP A 90 -12.65 -11.16 4.78
C ASP A 90 -13.16 -9.82 4.27
N ARG A 91 -14.21 -9.32 4.93
CA ARG A 91 -14.65 -7.95 4.70
C ARG A 91 -13.89 -7.04 5.65
N ILE A 92 -13.18 -6.09 5.09
CA ILE A 92 -12.33 -5.19 5.86
C ILE A 92 -12.63 -3.72 5.55
N LYS A 93 -12.33 -2.89 6.52
CA LYS A 93 -12.27 -1.45 6.36
C LYS A 93 -10.81 -1.06 6.32
N VAL A 94 -10.39 -0.36 5.28
CA VAL A 94 -9.02 0.14 5.17
C VAL A 94 -9.03 1.64 5.07
N ARG A 95 -8.09 2.27 5.73
CA ARG A 95 -7.84 3.70 5.63
C ARG A 95 -6.46 3.91 5.05
N GLY A 96 -6.34 4.88 4.19
CA GLY A 96 -5.07 5.20 3.56
C GLY A 96 -5.24 6.24 2.47
N TYR A 97 -4.36 6.20 1.50
CA TYR A 97 -4.36 7.16 0.40
C TYR A 97 -3.99 6.48 -0.91
N PHE A 98 -4.49 7.06 -2.00
CA PHE A 98 -4.14 6.61 -3.34
C PHE A 98 -2.80 7.18 -3.77
N LYS A 99 -2.00 6.35 -4.40
CA LYS A 99 -0.71 6.71 -4.97
C LYS A 99 -0.61 6.16 -6.37
N THR A 100 -0.15 6.96 -7.31
CA THR A 100 0.15 6.49 -8.65
C THR A 100 1.64 6.24 -8.78
N ARG A 101 1.97 5.17 -9.49
CA ARG A 101 3.34 4.79 -9.76
C ARG A 101 3.49 4.51 -11.25
N GLN A 102 4.56 5.01 -11.83
CA GLN A 102 4.88 4.72 -13.22
C GLN A 102 5.94 3.63 -13.31
N TYR A 103 5.79 2.78 -14.29
CA TYR A 103 6.79 1.76 -14.60
C TYR A 103 6.90 1.61 -16.11
N THR A 104 8.07 1.19 -16.58
CA THR A 104 8.32 0.96 -17.98
C THR A 104 8.33 -0.54 -18.27
N GLN A 105 7.51 -0.96 -19.22
CA GLN A 105 7.46 -2.33 -19.69
C GLN A 105 7.43 -2.32 -21.20
N ASP A 106 8.34 -3.06 -21.83
CA ASP A 106 8.45 -3.17 -23.29
C ASP A 106 8.56 -1.82 -24.00
N GLY A 107 9.29 -0.87 -23.40
CA GLY A 107 9.47 0.47 -23.93
C GLY A 107 8.28 1.41 -23.72
N GLU A 108 7.20 0.93 -23.10
CA GLU A 108 6.03 1.75 -22.79
C GLU A 108 6.00 2.12 -21.33
N THR A 109 5.66 3.38 -21.05
CA THR A 109 5.44 3.84 -19.68
C THR A 109 3.98 3.59 -19.32
N LYS A 110 3.78 2.82 -18.25
CA LYS A 110 2.46 2.50 -17.71
C LYS A 110 2.30 3.09 -16.32
N THR A 111 1.08 3.43 -15.96
CA THR A 111 0.74 3.99 -14.65
C THR A 111 -0.12 2.99 -13.89
N ILE A 112 0.26 2.71 -12.65
CA ILE A 112 -0.52 1.90 -11.72
C ILE A 112 -1.00 2.79 -10.59
N LYS A 113 -2.29 2.66 -10.26
CA LYS A 113 -2.87 3.29 -9.08
C LYS A 113 -2.95 2.27 -7.96
N GLU A 114 -2.35 2.59 -6.83
CA GLU A 114 -2.31 1.73 -5.66
C GLU A 114 -2.87 2.48 -4.46
N PHE A 115 -3.44 1.74 -3.50
CA PHE A 115 -3.93 2.30 -2.25
C PHE A 115 -2.98 1.89 -1.13
N VAL A 116 -2.33 2.87 -0.52
CA VAL A 116 -1.40 2.64 0.59
C VAL A 116 -2.18 2.60 1.89
N VAL A 117 -2.14 1.45 2.56
CA VAL A 117 -2.91 1.21 3.78
C VAL A 117 -2.19 1.80 4.98
N THR A 118 -2.87 2.66 5.72
CA THR A 118 -2.35 3.23 6.96
C THR A 118 -3.07 2.70 8.21
N ALA A 119 -4.25 2.09 8.03
CA ALA A 119 -4.98 1.41 9.08
C ALA A 119 -5.95 0.41 8.45
N ALA A 120 -6.27 -0.65 9.17
CA ALA A 120 -7.22 -1.66 8.72
C ALA A 120 -7.96 -2.28 9.89
N ASP A 121 -9.23 -2.58 9.69
CA ASP A 121 -10.10 -3.24 10.67
C ASP A 121 -10.92 -4.32 10.02
N LEU A 122 -11.10 -5.43 10.72
CA LEU A 122 -11.96 -6.51 10.27
C LEU A 122 -13.42 -6.13 10.49
N GLN A 123 -14.21 -6.22 9.42
CA GLN A 123 -15.65 -5.95 9.44
C GLN A 123 -16.48 -7.24 9.45
N THR A 124 -15.89 -8.35 9.00
CA THR A 124 -16.56 -9.64 9.01
C THR A 124 -16.53 -10.21 10.41
N MET A 125 -17.69 -10.53 10.96
CA MET A 125 -17.70 -11.39 12.12
C MET A 125 -17.28 -12.78 11.67
N ARG A 126 -16.02 -13.12 11.90
CA ARG A 126 -15.63 -14.52 11.79
C ARG A 126 -16.43 -15.29 12.83
N ILE A 127 -17.12 -16.31 12.38
CA ILE A 127 -17.60 -17.32 13.31
C ILE A 127 -16.34 -17.87 13.93
N ARG A 128 -16.00 -17.35 15.09
CA ARG A 128 -15.04 -18.06 15.91
C ARG A 128 -15.62 -19.43 16.09
N GLU A 129 -14.94 -20.42 15.59
CA GLU A 129 -15.16 -21.72 16.14
C GLU A 129 -15.13 -21.53 17.64
N GLN A 130 -16.31 -21.43 18.18
CA GLN A 130 -16.46 -21.60 19.57
C GLN A 130 -15.90 -22.99 19.80
N ALA A 131 -14.67 -23.04 20.24
CA ALA A 131 -14.25 -24.19 20.97
C ALA A 131 -15.24 -24.30 22.12
N ALA A 132 -16.42 -24.65 21.80
CA ALA A 132 -17.40 -25.00 22.82
C ALA A 132 -17.12 -26.39 23.17
#